data_3463a1cd38179f95de5397d58819b9f7
#
_entry.id   3463a1cd38179f95de5397d58819b9f7
#
_cell.length_a   1.000
_cell.length_b   1.000
_cell.length_c   1.000
_cell.angle_alpha   90.00
_cell.angle_beta   90.00
_cell.angle_gamma   90.00
#
_symmetry.space_group_name_H-M   'P 1'
#
loop_
_entity.id
_entity.type
_entity.pdbx_description
1 polymer ?
#
loop_
_entity_poly.entity_id
_entity_poly.type
_entity_poly.pdbx_seq_one_letter_code
_entity_poly.pdbx_strand_id
1 'polypeptide(L)'
;SLHEHNCFVTLTYDDNNVPLDGGLDHRHFQLFMKRLRKIRPNVRYYMCGEYGGNFGRPHFHAILFNCNFADYTLWRKSPAGSSLYRSKTLESLWTMGYSSIGAVTXXXXXXXX
;
A
#
# COMPACT_ATOMS: atom_id res chain seq x y z
N SER A 1 -8.34 2.62 -16.96
CA SER A 1 -8.92 1.96 -15.84
C SER A 1 -7.88 1.78 -14.76
N LEU A 2 -8.37 1.57 -13.58
CA LEU A 2 -7.49 1.36 -12.47
C LEU A 2 -7.07 -0.06 -12.58
N HIS A 3 -6.24 -0.26 -13.41
CA HIS A 3 -5.57 -1.39 -13.72
C HIS A 3 -6.18 -2.66 -13.48
N GLU A 4 -6.32 -3.33 -14.45
CA GLU A 4 -6.90 -4.63 -14.42
C GLU A 4 -6.04 -5.61 -13.68
N HIS A 5 -4.74 -5.43 -13.77
CA HIS A 5 -3.85 -6.46 -13.30
C HIS A 5 -2.85 -6.00 -12.26
N ASN A 6 -2.70 -4.73 -12.07
CA ASN A 6 -1.68 -4.23 -11.17
C ASN A 6 -2.22 -3.05 -10.38
N CYS A 7 -1.74 -2.86 -9.17
CA CYS A 7 -2.12 -1.68 -8.42
C CYS A 7 -0.98 -1.20 -7.55
N PHE A 8 -1.05 0.06 -7.18
CA PHE A 8 -0.05 0.68 -6.33
C PHE A 8 -0.71 0.92 -4.98
N VAL A 9 -0.16 0.37 -3.92
CA VAL A 9 -0.72 0.54 -2.59
C VAL A 9 0.23 1.29 -1.69
N THR A 10 -0.33 2.06 -0.77
CA THR A 10 0.41 2.70 0.30
C THR A 10 -0.12 2.14 1.61
N LEU A 11 0.76 1.62 2.44
CA LEU A 11 0.40 0.98 3.70
C LEU A 11 1.10 1.76 4.81
N THR A 12 0.31 2.44 5.63
CA THR A 12 0.84 3.37 6.64
C THR A 12 0.49 2.87 8.03
N TYR A 13 1.43 3.00 8.97
CA TYR A 13 1.16 2.62 10.34
C TYR A 13 0.26 3.63 11.04
N ASP A 14 -0.61 3.14 11.91
CA ASP A 14 -1.34 4.04 12.79
C ASP A 14 -0.56 4.20 14.11
N ASP A 15 -1.08 5.03 14.99
CA ASP A 15 -0.38 5.36 16.23
C ASP A 15 -0.15 4.15 17.12
N ASN A 16 -1.04 3.17 17.07
CA ASN A 16 -0.94 2.02 17.96
C ASN A 16 0.05 0.99 17.47
N ASN A 17 0.41 1.03 16.22
CA ASN A 17 1.21 -0.03 15.61
C ASN A 17 2.56 0.42 15.08
N VAL A 18 2.81 1.72 15.06
CA VAL A 18 4.08 2.18 14.53
C VAL A 18 5.21 1.61 15.38
N PRO A 19 6.27 1.08 14.78
CA PRO A 19 7.37 0.53 15.55
C PRO A 19 7.98 1.57 16.50
N LEU A 20 8.46 1.10 17.62
CA LEU A 20 8.93 2.00 18.67
C LEU A 20 10.09 2.87 18.22
N ASP A 21 10.89 2.41 17.31
CA ASP A 21 12.02 3.20 16.81
C ASP A 21 11.62 4.17 15.70
N GLY A 22 10.33 4.23 15.39
CA GLY A 22 9.86 5.13 14.34
C GLY A 22 10.12 4.65 12.93
N GLY A 23 10.57 3.42 12.78
CA GLY A 23 10.93 2.90 11.48
C GLY A 23 9.91 1.93 10.93
N LEU A 24 10.36 1.07 10.05
CA LEU A 24 9.51 0.07 9.42
C LEU A 24 9.92 -1.31 9.92
N ASP A 25 8.94 -2.15 10.14
CA ASP A 25 9.22 -3.56 10.42
C ASP A 25 8.80 -4.34 9.20
N HIS A 26 9.78 -4.80 8.44
CA HIS A 26 9.50 -5.49 7.19
C HIS A 26 8.71 -6.78 7.39
N ARG A 27 8.74 -7.35 8.59
CA ARG A 27 7.92 -8.51 8.86
C ARG A 27 6.44 -8.18 8.72
N HIS A 28 6.03 -6.96 9.04
CA HIS A 28 4.63 -6.58 8.88
C HIS A 28 4.23 -6.62 7.40
N PHE A 29 5.13 -6.21 6.51
CA PHE A 29 4.83 -6.29 5.08
C PHE A 29 4.79 -7.75 4.62
N GLN A 30 5.68 -8.58 5.14
CA GLN A 30 5.66 -9.98 4.77
C GLN A 30 4.38 -10.67 5.23
N LEU A 31 3.87 -10.33 6.40
CA LEU A 31 2.62 -10.88 6.87
C LEU A 31 1.44 -10.38 6.01
N PHE A 32 1.48 -9.13 5.60
CA PHE A 32 0.49 -8.62 4.66
C PHE A 32 0.50 -9.44 3.37
N MET A 33 1.68 -9.69 2.82
CA MET A 33 1.77 -10.47 1.58
C MET A 33 1.30 -11.89 1.80
N LYS A 34 1.56 -12.47 2.95
CA LYS A 34 1.11 -13.83 3.23
C LYS A 34 -0.41 -13.88 3.23
N ARG A 35 -1.07 -12.90 3.87
CA ARG A 35 -2.53 -12.86 3.86
C ARG A 35 -3.05 -12.64 2.45
N LEU A 36 -2.43 -11.74 1.70
CA LEU A 36 -2.88 -11.44 0.35
C LEU A 36 -2.79 -12.68 -0.54
N ARG A 37 -1.70 -13.43 -0.41
CA ARG A 37 -1.53 -14.59 -1.27
C ARG A 37 -2.48 -15.74 -0.95
N LYS A 38 -3.14 -15.71 0.20
CA LYS A 38 -4.19 -16.70 0.42
C LYS A 38 -5.38 -16.45 -0.48
N ILE A 39 -5.64 -15.21 -0.87
CA ILE A 39 -6.77 -14.93 -1.74
C ILE A 39 -6.33 -14.63 -3.16
N ARG A 40 -5.07 -14.31 -3.38
CA ARG A 40 -4.53 -14.03 -4.73
C ARG A 40 -3.17 -14.71 -4.81
N PRO A 41 -3.11 -16.01 -5.07
CA PRO A 41 -1.84 -16.74 -4.94
C PRO A 41 -0.72 -16.28 -5.85
N ASN A 42 -1.03 -15.69 -6.98
CA ASN A 42 -0.01 -15.36 -7.95
C ASN A 42 0.50 -13.92 -7.87
N VAL A 43 0.19 -13.22 -6.79
CA VAL A 43 0.62 -11.83 -6.68
C VAL A 43 2.11 -11.76 -6.47
N ARG A 44 2.75 -10.89 -7.23
CA ARG A 44 4.15 -10.56 -7.04
C ARG A 44 4.21 -9.10 -6.68
N TYR A 45 5.31 -8.64 -6.12
CA TYR A 45 5.38 -7.27 -5.68
C TYR A 45 6.74 -6.64 -5.89
N TYR A 46 6.75 -5.33 -5.94
CA TYR A 46 7.96 -4.53 -5.80
C TYR A 46 7.62 -3.52 -4.71
N MET A 47 8.41 -3.50 -3.64
CA MET A 47 8.07 -2.71 -2.47
C MET A 47 9.25 -1.84 -2.08
N CYS A 48 8.96 -0.63 -1.64
CA CYS A 48 9.97 0.16 -0.97
C CYS A 48 9.37 0.77 0.29
N GLY A 49 10.22 0.98 1.27
CA GLY A 49 9.81 1.62 2.49
C GLY A 49 10.14 3.08 2.46
N GLU A 50 9.32 3.89 3.10
CA GLU A 50 9.60 5.30 3.23
C GLU A 50 9.53 5.63 4.71
N TYR A 51 10.62 6.14 5.26
CA TYR A 51 10.67 6.43 6.66
C TYR A 51 10.10 7.82 6.90
N GLY A 52 9.41 8.00 8.00
CA GLY A 52 8.62 9.19 8.19
C GLY A 52 9.38 10.50 8.21
N GLY A 53 10.49 10.53 8.87
CA GLY A 53 11.23 11.77 8.99
C GLY A 53 10.42 12.86 9.66
N ASN A 54 10.55 14.08 9.17
CA ASN A 54 9.87 15.18 9.79
C ASN A 54 8.41 15.32 9.43
N PHE A 55 7.99 14.72 8.33
CA PHE A 55 6.70 15.03 7.78
C PHE A 55 5.71 13.92 7.71
N GLY A 56 5.99 12.79 8.17
CA GLY A 56 5.01 11.74 8.02
C GLY A 56 5.34 10.49 8.76
N ARG A 57 4.41 9.57 8.68
CA ARG A 57 4.58 8.29 9.31
C ARG A 57 5.34 7.37 8.40
N PRO A 58 6.09 6.43 8.95
CA PRO A 58 6.71 5.44 8.09
C PRO A 58 5.64 4.66 7.35
N HIS A 59 5.90 4.32 6.12
CA HIS A 59 4.94 3.55 5.35
C HIS A 59 5.64 2.78 4.24
N PHE A 60 4.93 1.77 3.74
CA PHE A 60 5.38 0.99 2.61
C PHE A 60 4.63 1.43 1.37
N HIS A 61 5.34 1.53 0.27
CA HIS A 61 4.72 1.67 -1.05
C HIS A 61 5.01 0.38 -1.80
N ALA A 62 4.02 -0.16 -2.45
CA ALA A 62 4.22 -1.39 -3.21
C ALA A 62 3.44 -1.39 -4.50
N ILE A 63 4.05 -1.89 -5.56
CA ILE A 63 3.32 -2.24 -6.75
C ILE A 63 3.01 -3.71 -6.62
N LEU A 64 1.73 -4.05 -6.72
CA LEU A 64 1.27 -5.42 -6.64
C LEU A 64 0.90 -5.85 -8.05
N PHE A 65 1.58 -6.89 -8.54
CA PHE A 65 1.33 -7.39 -9.88
C PHE A 65 0.37 -8.57 -9.81
N ASN A 66 -0.50 -8.67 -10.78
CA ASN A 66 -1.53 -9.70 -10.84
C ASN A 66 -2.51 -9.55 -9.70
N CYS A 67 -2.84 -8.31 -9.35
CA CYS A 67 -3.70 -8.05 -8.22
C CYS A 67 -4.45 -6.76 -8.42
N ASN A 68 -5.74 -6.80 -8.22
CA ASN A 68 -6.49 -5.57 -8.05
C ASN A 68 -7.53 -5.86 -6.99
N PHE A 69 -8.16 -4.82 -6.50
CA PHE A 69 -9.16 -4.97 -5.46
C PHE A 69 -10.48 -4.52 -6.04
N ALA A 70 -11.34 -5.47 -6.35
CA ALA A 70 -12.58 -5.18 -7.06
C ALA A 70 -13.50 -4.24 -6.28
N ASP A 71 -13.34 -4.19 -4.97
CA ASP A 71 -14.18 -3.36 -4.11
C ASP A 71 -13.60 -1.96 -3.87
N TYR A 72 -12.73 -1.48 -4.74
CA TYR A 72 -12.17 -0.16 -4.56
C TYR A 72 -13.25 0.91 -4.73
N THR A 73 -13.13 1.98 -3.94
CA THR A 73 -14.01 3.12 -4.09
C THR A 73 -13.17 4.39 -3.99
N LEU A 74 -13.57 5.40 -4.71
CA LEU A 74 -12.84 6.66 -4.71
C LEU A 74 -12.88 7.25 -3.30
N TRP A 75 -11.73 7.69 -2.84
CA TRP A 75 -11.61 8.28 -1.53
C TRP A 75 -11.32 9.77 -1.62
N ARG A 76 -10.22 10.14 -2.24
CA ARG A 76 -9.87 11.55 -2.36
C ARG A 76 -8.74 11.73 -3.36
N LYS A 77 -8.33 12.97 -3.58
CA LYS A 77 -7.17 13.26 -4.42
C LYS A 77 -5.95 13.42 -3.54
N SER A 78 -4.82 12.98 -4.05
CA SER A 78 -3.55 13.24 -3.40
C SER A 78 -3.20 14.70 -3.56
N PRO A 79 -2.19 15.20 -2.82
CA PRO A 79 -1.73 16.57 -3.04
C PRO A 79 -1.29 16.83 -4.48
N ALA A 80 -0.82 15.82 -5.18
CA ALA A 80 -0.42 15.97 -6.57
C ALA A 80 -1.58 15.88 -7.54
N GLY A 81 -2.79 15.67 -7.05
CA GLY A 81 -3.98 15.64 -7.90
C GLY A 81 -4.38 14.27 -8.40
N SER A 82 -3.69 13.22 -7.99
CA SER A 82 -4.04 11.87 -8.42
C SER A 82 -5.17 11.31 -7.56
N SER A 83 -6.04 10.52 -8.16
CA SER A 83 -7.12 9.90 -7.40
C SER A 83 -6.60 8.79 -6.51
N LEU A 84 -7.09 8.75 -5.29
CA LEU A 84 -6.77 7.69 -4.35
C LEU A 84 -8.04 6.95 -4.00
N TYR A 85 -7.92 5.65 -3.79
CA TYR A 85 -9.04 4.77 -3.56
C TYR A 85 -8.84 3.98 -2.29
N ARG A 86 -9.92 3.50 -1.74
CA ARG A 86 -9.88 2.61 -0.58
C ARG A 86 -10.59 1.31 -0.92
N SER A 87 -10.24 0.26 -0.21
CA SER A 87 -10.84 -1.05 -0.41
C SER A 87 -10.95 -1.74 0.94
N LYS A 88 -12.12 -2.23 1.26
CA LYS A 88 -12.28 -2.97 2.51
C LYS A 88 -11.48 -4.26 2.49
N THR A 89 -11.33 -4.88 1.34
CA THR A 89 -10.48 -6.07 1.23
C THR A 89 -9.04 -5.70 1.59
N LEU A 90 -8.51 -4.63 1.02
CA LEU A 90 -7.15 -4.22 1.32
C LEU A 90 -7.02 -3.91 2.81
N GLU A 91 -8.00 -3.22 3.37
CA GLU A 91 -7.96 -2.85 4.78
C GLU A 91 -7.92 -4.08 5.68
N SER A 92 -8.58 -5.14 5.28
CA SER A 92 -8.56 -6.36 6.08
C SER A 92 -7.21 -7.05 6.04
N LEU A 93 -6.42 -6.79 5.02
CA LEU A 93 -5.11 -7.43 4.88
C LEU A 93 -4.00 -6.65 5.55
N TRP A 94 -4.09 -5.32 5.55
CA TRP A 94 -3.11 -4.49 6.23
C TRP A 94 -3.71 -4.06 7.56
N THR A 95 -3.29 -4.69 8.62
CA THR A 95 -3.90 -4.50 9.92
C THR A 95 -3.15 -3.53 10.82
N MET A 96 -2.06 -2.94 10.31
CA MET A 96 -1.22 -2.07 11.12
C MET A 96 -1.58 -0.59 10.99
N GLY A 97 -2.60 -0.27 10.21
CA GLY A 97 -2.98 1.12 10.06
C GLY A 97 -3.81 1.40 8.84
N TYR A 98 -3.40 2.39 8.06
CA TYR A 98 -4.19 2.91 6.95
C TYR A 98 -3.67 2.38 5.63
N SER A 99 -4.55 2.30 4.65
CA SER A 99 -4.12 1.85 3.32
C SER A 99 -4.85 2.61 2.24
N SER A 100 -4.21 2.75 1.10
CA SER A 100 -4.85 3.38 -0.05
C SER A 100 -4.29 2.77 -1.33
N ILE A 101 -5.02 2.97 -2.42
CA ILE A 101 -4.66 2.48 -3.73
C ILE A 101 -4.55 3.66 -4.68
N GLY A 102 -3.51 3.69 -5.49
CA GLY A 102 -3.37 4.66 -6.55
C GLY A 102 -3.12 3.96 -7.87
N ALA A 103 -3.08 4.75 -8.92
CA ALA A 103 -2.77 4.19 -10.23
C ALA A 103 -1.27 3.91 -10.34
N VAL A 104 -0.92 2.87 -11.02
CA VAL A 104 0.48 2.57 -11.27
C VAL A 104 0.96 3.49 -12.39
N THR A 105 1.95 4.24 -12.08
CA THR A 105 2.52 5.16 -13.05
C THR A 105 4.04 5.15 -12.88
N UNK A 106 4.55 5.66 -13.69
CA UNK A 106 5.97 5.84 -13.64
C UNK A 106 6.41 6.60 -12.45
N UNK A 107 5.73 7.36 -12.20
CA UNK A 107 5.86 8.07 -11.00
C UNK A 107 5.81 7.19 -9.81
N UNK A 108 5.07 6.41 -10.02
CA UNK A 108 4.89 5.45 -9.01
C UNK A 108 6.10 4.65 -8.80
N UNK A 109 6.55 4.44 -9.68
CA UNK A 109 7.77 3.76 -9.59
C UNK A 109 8.84 4.64 -9.00
N UNK A 110 8.68 5.52 -9.22
CA UNK A 110 9.54 6.47 -8.69
C UNK A 110 9.31 6.76 -7.26
N UNK A 111 8.32 6.68 -7.12
CA UNK A 111 7.82 6.77 -5.79
C UNK A 111 8.20 5.57 -5.02
N UNK A 112 8.12 4.85 -5.66
CA UNK A 112 8.53 3.62 -5.16
C UNK A 112 9.96 3.60 -5.05
N UNK A 113 10.30 4.16 -5.63
CA UNK A 113 11.68 4.20 -5.62
C UNK A 113 12.11 5.16 -4.94
#